data_47d72733091cb2c02bb98f774137b1c7
#
_entry.id   47d72733091cb2c02bb98f774137b1c7
#
_cell.length_a   1.000
_cell.length_b   1.000
_cell.length_c   1.000
_cell.angle_alpha   90.00
_cell.angle_beta   90.00
_cell.angle_gamma   90.00
#
_symmetry.space_group_name_H-M   'P 1'
#
loop_
_entity.id
_entity.type
_entity.pdbx_description
1 polymer ?
#
loop_
_entity_poly.entity_id
_entity_poly.type
_entity_poly.pdbx_seq_one_letter_code
_entity_poly.pdbx_strand_id
1 'polypeptide(L)'
;MLPLPFEFDRPSTIADAVRAVRESGDGMFYSGGTELLLAMKMRVVRADRLVDIKGISGLDRIILNDANEIEIGARCTHSKISQDPIIRDYVPTLSSLCANVANVRVRNVGTIGGNLCFGEPHADPPTLLAALDARLLLEGPGGTRVVHADDFIRGELETVREPDELLTTITFPRPTGPVTYRRFKHGERPSVNVAMVWSLGVDGRTITSARVRVGALGSRPQPLKVVEDALQGRSVAEVRSAIAVLLPATLDELEVNEDRYGGADYKRHLAGVLLLRNVDEAIVASGKA
;
A
#
# COMPACT_ATOMS: atom_id res chain seq x y z
N MET A 1 -22.01 -14.59 13.54
CA MET A 1 -23.18 -13.75 13.15
C MET A 1 -23.23 -13.72 11.63
N LEU A 2 -24.40 -13.74 10.99
CA LEU A 2 -24.54 -13.58 9.55
C LEU A 2 -24.67 -12.08 9.20
N PRO A 3 -24.22 -11.63 8.02
CA PRO A 3 -24.52 -10.28 7.55
C PRO A 3 -26.02 -10.09 7.38
N LEU A 4 -26.46 -8.83 7.26
CA LEU A 4 -27.85 -8.53 6.82
C LEU A 4 -28.03 -9.02 5.40
N PRO A 5 -29.29 -9.31 4.96
CA PRO A 5 -29.56 -9.62 3.57
C PRO A 5 -29.07 -8.49 2.64
N PHE A 6 -28.54 -8.86 1.49
CA PHE A 6 -28.07 -7.96 0.45
C PHE A 6 -28.33 -8.59 -0.92
N GLU A 7 -28.48 -7.77 -1.95
CA GLU A 7 -28.49 -8.20 -3.35
C GLU A 7 -27.07 -8.49 -3.84
N PHE A 8 -26.94 -9.33 -4.85
CA PHE A 8 -25.63 -9.74 -5.36
C PHE A 8 -25.60 -9.73 -6.88
N ASP A 9 -24.85 -8.78 -7.46
CA ASP A 9 -24.68 -8.62 -8.90
C ASP A 9 -23.28 -9.04 -9.34
N ARG A 10 -23.19 -9.50 -10.59
CA ARG A 10 -21.93 -9.95 -11.16
C ARG A 10 -21.77 -9.43 -12.59
N PRO A 11 -21.46 -8.13 -12.75
CA PRO A 11 -21.25 -7.50 -14.06
C PRO A 11 -19.99 -8.01 -14.74
N SER A 12 -19.94 -7.89 -16.06
CA SER A 12 -18.79 -8.26 -16.89
C SER A 12 -17.97 -7.07 -17.37
N THR A 13 -18.44 -5.83 -17.13
CA THR A 13 -17.75 -4.60 -17.51
C THR A 13 -17.65 -3.63 -16.33
N ILE A 14 -16.64 -2.73 -16.38
CA ILE A 14 -16.47 -1.67 -15.36
C ILE A 14 -17.69 -0.74 -15.37
N ALA A 15 -18.17 -0.35 -16.56
CA ALA A 15 -19.32 0.55 -16.69
C ALA A 15 -20.59 -0.03 -16.04
N ASP A 16 -20.84 -1.32 -16.23
CA ASP A 16 -22.00 -1.99 -15.60
C ASP A 16 -21.82 -2.10 -14.07
N ALA A 17 -20.59 -2.34 -13.61
CA ALA A 17 -20.30 -2.39 -12.17
C ALA A 17 -20.52 -1.03 -11.50
N VAL A 18 -20.03 0.05 -12.10
CA VAL A 18 -20.21 1.43 -11.64
C VAL A 18 -21.69 1.78 -11.61
N ARG A 19 -22.43 1.45 -12.68
CA ARG A 19 -23.87 1.68 -12.75
C ARG A 19 -24.63 0.92 -11.65
N ALA A 20 -24.32 -0.36 -11.42
CA ALA A 20 -24.97 -1.17 -10.41
C ALA A 20 -24.77 -0.63 -8.98
N VAL A 21 -23.57 -0.13 -8.66
CA VAL A 21 -23.30 0.53 -7.37
C VAL A 21 -24.09 1.83 -7.27
N ARG A 22 -24.12 2.65 -8.31
CA ARG A 22 -24.79 3.95 -8.33
C ARG A 22 -26.32 3.84 -8.22
N GLU A 23 -26.93 2.83 -8.84
CA GLU A 23 -28.36 2.59 -8.79
C GLU A 23 -28.83 2.02 -7.45
N SER A 24 -27.91 1.59 -6.60
CA SER A 24 -28.17 1.09 -5.26
C SER A 24 -27.87 2.19 -4.23
N GLY A 25 -28.71 2.36 -3.21
CA GLY A 25 -28.47 3.36 -2.16
C GLY A 25 -27.16 3.15 -1.41
N ASP A 26 -26.88 1.90 -0.98
CA ASP A 26 -25.69 1.49 -0.25
C ASP A 26 -24.95 0.36 -0.98
N GLY A 27 -24.78 0.47 -2.31
CA GLY A 27 -24.05 -0.50 -3.11
C GLY A 27 -22.54 -0.45 -2.87
N MET A 28 -21.89 -1.61 -2.83
CA MET A 28 -20.44 -1.70 -2.66
C MET A 28 -19.81 -2.65 -3.67
N PHE A 29 -18.65 -2.27 -4.20
CA PHE A 29 -17.83 -3.19 -4.97
C PHE A 29 -17.30 -4.32 -4.09
N TYR A 30 -17.39 -5.53 -4.60
CA TYR A 30 -16.93 -6.74 -3.93
C TYR A 30 -15.87 -7.46 -4.77
N SER A 31 -14.74 -7.76 -4.16
CA SER A 31 -13.67 -8.56 -4.74
C SER A 31 -13.30 -9.72 -3.81
N GLY A 32 -12.21 -9.63 -3.05
CA GLY A 32 -11.80 -10.66 -2.09
C GLY A 32 -12.71 -10.80 -0.86
N GLY A 33 -13.31 -9.70 -0.41
CA GLY A 33 -14.28 -9.67 0.68
C GLY A 33 -13.73 -9.95 2.09
N THR A 34 -12.41 -10.07 2.25
CA THR A 34 -11.80 -10.51 3.52
C THR A 34 -12.02 -9.53 4.67
N GLU A 35 -12.03 -8.23 4.39
CA GLU A 35 -12.35 -7.18 5.36
C GLU A 35 -13.83 -6.80 5.30
N LEU A 36 -14.37 -6.56 4.09
CA LEU A 36 -15.74 -6.12 3.91
C LEU A 36 -16.77 -7.06 4.55
N LEU A 37 -16.67 -8.37 4.28
CA LEU A 37 -17.62 -9.33 4.85
C LEU A 37 -17.47 -9.46 6.37
N LEU A 38 -16.27 -9.27 6.90
CA LEU A 38 -16.07 -9.24 8.35
C LEU A 38 -16.74 -8.02 8.96
N ALA A 39 -16.52 -6.82 8.39
CA ALA A 39 -17.17 -5.58 8.82
C ALA A 39 -18.71 -5.65 8.74
N MET A 40 -19.24 -6.26 7.68
CA MET A 40 -20.68 -6.51 7.55
C MET A 40 -21.22 -7.48 8.62
N LYS A 41 -20.47 -8.55 8.94
CA LYS A 41 -20.84 -9.48 10.02
C LYS A 41 -20.82 -8.81 11.40
N MET A 42 -19.86 -7.91 11.61
CA MET A 42 -19.77 -7.11 12.84
C MET A 42 -20.75 -5.94 12.89
N ARG A 43 -21.53 -5.69 11.86
CA ARG A 43 -22.48 -4.57 11.72
C ARG A 43 -21.82 -3.19 11.71
N VAL A 44 -20.52 -3.12 11.42
CA VAL A 44 -19.76 -1.86 11.25
C VAL A 44 -20.05 -1.25 9.88
N VAL A 45 -20.22 -2.11 8.86
CA VAL A 45 -20.57 -1.71 7.50
C VAL A 45 -21.89 -2.36 7.11
N ARG A 46 -22.74 -1.60 6.43
CA ARG A 46 -23.96 -2.08 5.78
C ARG A 46 -23.82 -1.90 4.28
N ALA A 47 -24.26 -2.89 3.52
CA ALA A 47 -24.43 -2.81 2.08
C ALA A 47 -25.76 -3.47 1.73
N ASP A 48 -26.56 -2.81 0.90
CA ASP A 48 -27.80 -3.35 0.38
C ASP A 48 -27.55 -4.19 -0.89
N ARG A 49 -26.42 -3.91 -1.56
CA ARG A 49 -25.97 -4.64 -2.76
C ARG A 49 -24.46 -4.81 -2.78
N LEU A 50 -24.00 -6.02 -3.09
CA LEU A 50 -22.61 -6.30 -3.40
C LEU A 50 -22.43 -6.54 -4.90
N VAL A 51 -21.57 -5.75 -5.52
CA VAL A 51 -21.25 -5.81 -6.95
C VAL A 51 -19.93 -6.55 -7.14
N ASP A 52 -20.00 -7.82 -7.53
CA ASP A 52 -18.83 -8.69 -7.68
C ASP A 52 -18.06 -8.39 -8.97
N ILE A 53 -16.90 -7.79 -8.82
CA ILE A 53 -16.02 -7.40 -9.93
C ILE A 53 -15.12 -8.54 -10.45
N LYS A 54 -15.24 -9.75 -9.91
CA LYS A 54 -14.38 -10.89 -10.31
C LYS A 54 -14.59 -11.34 -11.75
N GLY A 55 -15.76 -11.05 -12.32
CA GLY A 55 -16.08 -11.32 -13.72
C GLY A 55 -15.47 -10.34 -14.72
N ILE A 56 -14.97 -9.18 -14.27
CA ILE A 56 -14.42 -8.15 -15.16
C ILE A 56 -12.99 -8.53 -15.55
N SER A 57 -12.78 -8.64 -16.88
CA SER A 57 -11.44 -8.96 -17.43
C SER A 57 -10.46 -7.80 -17.27
N GLY A 58 -9.18 -8.13 -17.18
CA GLY A 58 -8.10 -7.13 -17.14
C GLY A 58 -7.76 -6.58 -15.77
N LEU A 59 -8.66 -6.68 -14.79
CA LEU A 59 -8.41 -6.17 -13.42
C LEU A 59 -7.42 -7.04 -12.60
N ASP A 60 -6.93 -8.14 -13.13
CA ASP A 60 -5.99 -9.04 -12.46
C ASP A 60 -4.69 -9.25 -13.25
N ARG A 61 -4.33 -8.33 -14.13
CA ARG A 61 -3.07 -8.38 -14.89
C ARG A 61 -1.93 -7.76 -14.09
N ILE A 62 -0.73 -8.27 -14.31
CA ILE A 62 0.52 -7.66 -13.89
C ILE A 62 1.38 -7.56 -15.14
N ILE A 63 1.81 -6.36 -15.49
CA ILE A 63 2.61 -6.11 -16.69
C ILE A 63 3.70 -5.07 -16.41
N LEU A 64 4.78 -5.14 -17.18
CA LEU A 64 5.71 -4.05 -17.39
C LEU A 64 5.29 -3.34 -18.69
N ASN A 65 4.89 -2.09 -18.61
CA ASN A 65 4.41 -1.34 -19.77
C ASN A 65 5.57 -0.71 -20.58
N ASP A 66 5.23 -0.12 -21.74
CA ASP A 66 6.22 0.49 -22.63
C ASP A 66 6.94 1.70 -22.02
N ALA A 67 6.36 2.33 -21.00
CA ALA A 67 6.98 3.40 -20.22
C ALA A 67 7.94 2.87 -19.12
N ASN A 68 8.21 1.55 -19.09
CA ASN A 68 9.01 0.88 -18.07
C ASN A 68 8.43 1.04 -16.65
N GLU A 69 7.11 1.03 -16.54
CA GLU A 69 6.38 1.07 -15.29
C GLU A 69 5.68 -0.26 -15.03
N ILE A 70 5.57 -0.63 -13.78
CA ILE A 70 4.85 -1.83 -13.36
C ILE A 70 3.39 -1.46 -13.12
N GLU A 71 2.50 -2.17 -13.81
CA GLU A 71 1.06 -2.06 -13.64
C GLU A 71 0.51 -3.31 -12.97
N ILE A 72 -0.26 -3.12 -11.91
CA ILE A 72 -0.94 -4.18 -11.15
C ILE A 72 -2.44 -3.89 -11.18
N GLY A 73 -3.22 -4.79 -11.77
CA GLY A 73 -4.68 -4.71 -11.71
C GLY A 73 -5.18 -4.83 -10.26
N ALA A 74 -6.13 -4.00 -9.89
CA ALA A 74 -6.62 -3.90 -8.51
C ALA A 74 -7.18 -5.21 -7.94
N ARG A 75 -7.60 -6.14 -8.82
CA ARG A 75 -8.09 -7.46 -8.45
C ARG A 75 -6.98 -8.50 -8.26
N CYS A 76 -5.71 -8.18 -8.49
CA CYS A 76 -4.61 -9.08 -8.18
C CYS A 76 -4.64 -9.45 -6.70
N THR A 77 -4.66 -10.75 -6.40
CA THR A 77 -4.59 -11.26 -5.03
C THR A 77 -3.19 -11.14 -4.48
N HIS A 78 -3.04 -11.07 -3.17
CA HIS A 78 -1.72 -11.06 -2.54
C HIS A 78 -0.90 -12.29 -2.92
N SER A 79 -1.51 -13.48 -3.04
CA SER A 79 -0.83 -14.68 -3.52
C SER A 79 -0.34 -14.55 -4.95
N LYS A 80 -1.14 -13.97 -5.87
CA LYS A 80 -0.73 -13.73 -7.25
C LYS A 80 0.46 -12.78 -7.32
N ILE A 81 0.40 -11.64 -6.64
CA ILE A 81 1.49 -10.65 -6.62
C ILE A 81 2.78 -11.28 -6.05
N SER A 82 2.69 -12.07 -5.00
CA SER A 82 3.86 -12.71 -4.38
C SER A 82 4.56 -13.75 -5.25
N GLN A 83 3.87 -14.27 -6.26
CA GLN A 83 4.37 -15.33 -7.14
C GLN A 83 4.70 -14.84 -8.55
N ASP A 84 4.28 -13.62 -8.89
CA ASP A 84 4.44 -13.07 -10.24
C ASP A 84 5.92 -12.83 -10.58
N PRO A 85 6.41 -13.27 -11.74
CA PRO A 85 7.81 -13.12 -12.15
C PRO A 85 8.25 -11.65 -12.23
N ILE A 86 7.41 -10.74 -12.78
CA ILE A 86 7.73 -9.31 -12.91
C ILE A 86 7.96 -8.71 -11.52
N ILE A 87 7.07 -9.03 -10.56
CA ILE A 87 7.21 -8.51 -9.19
C ILE A 87 8.44 -9.11 -8.50
N ARG A 88 8.72 -10.40 -8.68
CA ARG A 88 9.91 -11.04 -8.10
C ARG A 88 11.22 -10.48 -8.64
N ASP A 89 11.26 -10.19 -9.91
CA ASP A 89 12.48 -9.71 -10.59
C ASP A 89 12.74 -8.23 -10.31
N TYR A 90 11.70 -7.39 -10.31
CA TYR A 90 11.87 -5.95 -10.24
C TYR A 90 11.57 -5.33 -8.85
N VAL A 91 10.69 -5.96 -8.07
CA VAL A 91 10.31 -5.47 -6.72
C VAL A 91 10.15 -6.64 -5.75
N PRO A 92 11.20 -7.43 -5.49
CA PRO A 92 11.14 -8.61 -4.62
C PRO A 92 10.61 -8.28 -3.22
N THR A 93 10.79 -7.03 -2.77
CA THR A 93 10.23 -6.52 -1.51
C THR A 93 8.70 -6.55 -1.51
N LEU A 94 8.03 -6.17 -2.62
CA LEU A 94 6.57 -6.25 -2.74
C LEU A 94 6.10 -7.71 -2.79
N SER A 95 6.84 -8.58 -3.50
CA SER A 95 6.57 -10.03 -3.48
C SER A 95 6.61 -10.58 -2.06
N SER A 96 7.67 -10.29 -1.32
CA SER A 96 7.85 -10.71 0.07
C SER A 96 6.78 -10.13 1.00
N LEU A 97 6.44 -8.84 0.86
CA LEU A 97 5.37 -8.21 1.63
C LEU A 97 4.05 -8.95 1.41
N CYS A 98 3.65 -9.16 0.14
CA CYS A 98 2.41 -9.85 -0.21
C CYS A 98 2.38 -11.31 0.26
N ALA A 99 3.52 -12.01 0.24
CA ALA A 99 3.66 -13.38 0.77
C ALA A 99 3.42 -13.45 2.29
N ASN A 100 3.53 -12.33 3.01
CA ASN A 100 3.44 -12.23 4.45
C ASN A 100 2.19 -11.48 4.97
N VAL A 101 1.27 -11.07 4.09
CA VAL A 101 -0.02 -10.49 4.50
C VAL A 101 -0.87 -11.56 5.16
N ALA A 102 -1.41 -11.29 6.35
CA ALA A 102 -2.35 -12.15 7.07
C ALA A 102 -2.00 -13.65 7.00
N ASN A 103 -2.96 -14.51 6.67
CA ASN A 103 -2.78 -15.95 6.47
C ASN A 103 -3.05 -16.35 5.00
N VAL A 104 -2.76 -17.59 4.64
CA VAL A 104 -2.87 -18.10 3.27
C VAL A 104 -4.30 -17.99 2.70
N ARG A 105 -5.33 -18.18 3.52
CA ARG A 105 -6.73 -18.07 3.08
C ARG A 105 -7.06 -16.65 2.66
N VAL A 106 -6.59 -15.66 3.43
CA VAL A 106 -6.74 -14.23 3.10
C VAL A 106 -5.95 -13.90 1.85
N ARG A 107 -4.69 -14.32 1.74
CA ARG A 107 -3.85 -14.03 0.58
C ARG A 107 -4.39 -14.56 -0.75
N ASN A 108 -5.07 -15.71 -0.72
CA ASN A 108 -5.60 -16.33 -1.94
C ASN A 108 -6.83 -15.61 -2.51
N VAL A 109 -7.54 -14.83 -1.71
CA VAL A 109 -8.76 -14.13 -2.14
C VAL A 109 -8.69 -12.62 -1.93
N GLY A 110 -7.97 -12.14 -0.90
CA GLY A 110 -7.76 -10.73 -0.63
C GLY A 110 -6.93 -10.08 -1.73
N THR A 111 -7.37 -8.92 -2.22
CA THR A 111 -6.79 -8.22 -3.37
C THR A 111 -6.08 -6.95 -2.94
N ILE A 112 -5.10 -6.51 -3.72
CA ILE A 112 -4.36 -5.28 -3.46
C ILE A 112 -5.27 -4.06 -3.50
N GLY A 113 -6.19 -3.98 -4.48
CA GLY A 113 -7.17 -2.90 -4.57
C GLY A 113 -8.16 -2.91 -3.41
N GLY A 114 -8.65 -4.10 -3.01
CA GLY A 114 -9.52 -4.23 -1.84
C GLY A 114 -8.83 -3.80 -0.54
N ASN A 115 -7.54 -4.08 -0.39
CA ASN A 115 -6.76 -3.65 0.75
C ASN A 115 -6.63 -2.12 0.81
N LEU A 116 -6.28 -1.48 -0.33
CA LEU A 116 -6.19 -0.03 -0.43
C LEU A 116 -7.54 0.65 -0.17
N CYS A 117 -8.61 0.20 -0.84
CA CYS A 117 -9.94 0.80 -0.73
C CYS A 117 -10.60 0.62 0.64
N PHE A 118 -10.17 -0.38 1.41
CA PHE A 118 -10.66 -0.54 2.78
C PHE A 118 -10.06 0.48 3.75
N GLY A 119 -8.86 0.98 3.46
CA GLY A 119 -8.23 2.06 4.22
C GLY A 119 -7.84 1.68 5.66
N GLU A 120 -7.53 0.40 5.92
CA GLU A 120 -7.09 -0.05 7.25
C GLU A 120 -5.72 0.56 7.62
N PRO A 121 -5.62 1.34 8.72
CA PRO A 121 -4.38 2.02 9.11
C PRO A 121 -3.18 1.08 9.29
N HIS A 122 -3.42 -0.12 9.78
CA HIS A 122 -2.37 -1.12 10.03
C HIS A 122 -2.12 -2.05 8.83
N ALA A 123 -2.52 -1.65 7.61
CA ALA A 123 -2.21 -2.39 6.41
C ALA A 123 -0.75 -2.20 5.98
N ASP A 124 -0.13 -3.26 5.43
CA ASP A 124 1.24 -3.21 4.92
C ASP A 124 1.35 -2.55 3.52
N PRO A 125 0.48 -2.89 2.53
CA PRO A 125 0.63 -2.43 1.16
C PRO A 125 0.61 -0.92 0.95
N PRO A 126 -0.24 -0.11 1.63
CA PRO A 126 -0.29 1.33 1.40
C PRO A 126 1.05 2.02 1.61
N THR A 127 1.79 1.64 2.66
CA THR A 127 3.08 2.25 2.99
C THR A 127 4.13 1.98 1.92
N LEU A 128 4.22 0.74 1.42
CA LEU A 128 5.18 0.43 0.37
C LEU A 128 4.80 1.04 -0.97
N LEU A 129 3.51 1.04 -1.33
CA LEU A 129 3.04 1.64 -2.58
C LEU A 129 3.23 3.17 -2.59
N ALA A 130 3.03 3.84 -1.45
CA ALA A 130 3.35 5.26 -1.31
C ALA A 130 4.86 5.54 -1.47
N ALA A 131 5.73 4.68 -0.92
CA ALA A 131 7.17 4.80 -1.11
C ALA A 131 7.60 4.52 -2.57
N LEU A 132 6.90 3.63 -3.29
CA LEU A 132 7.12 3.35 -4.71
C LEU A 132 6.59 4.43 -5.64
N ASP A 133 6.01 5.53 -5.12
CA ASP A 133 5.35 6.59 -5.89
C ASP A 133 4.19 6.07 -6.75
N ALA A 134 3.42 5.17 -6.20
CA ALA A 134 2.34 4.54 -6.94
C ALA A 134 1.20 5.51 -7.24
N ARG A 135 0.63 5.36 -8.44
CA ARG A 135 -0.54 6.06 -8.94
C ARG A 135 -1.69 5.07 -9.07
N LEU A 136 -2.85 5.49 -8.64
CA LEU A 136 -4.07 4.69 -8.55
C LEU A 136 -5.07 5.21 -9.56
N LEU A 137 -5.47 4.38 -10.52
CA LEU A 137 -6.47 4.71 -11.52
C LEU A 137 -7.86 4.39 -10.99
N LEU A 138 -8.68 5.41 -10.86
CA LEU A 138 -10.09 5.30 -10.47
C LEU A 138 -10.97 5.51 -11.70
N GLU A 139 -11.98 4.66 -11.86
CA GLU A 139 -12.97 4.76 -12.93
C GLU A 139 -14.37 4.88 -12.32
N GLY A 140 -15.09 5.92 -12.72
CA GLY A 140 -16.43 6.23 -12.20
C GLY A 140 -17.33 6.86 -13.27
N PRO A 141 -18.52 7.36 -12.88
CA PRO A 141 -19.49 7.96 -13.83
C PRO A 141 -18.94 9.17 -14.56
N GLY A 142 -18.00 9.89 -13.94
CA GLY A 142 -17.35 11.08 -14.51
C GLY A 142 -16.16 10.78 -15.42
N GLY A 143 -15.86 9.50 -15.68
CA GLY A 143 -14.68 9.06 -16.42
C GLY A 143 -13.59 8.50 -15.50
N THR A 144 -12.34 8.73 -15.91
CA THR A 144 -11.14 8.22 -15.19
C THR A 144 -10.38 9.36 -14.52
N ARG A 145 -9.82 9.09 -13.34
CA ARG A 145 -8.87 9.99 -12.69
C ARG A 145 -7.75 9.21 -12.02
N VAL A 146 -6.60 9.85 -11.87
CA VAL A 146 -5.43 9.29 -11.22
C VAL A 146 -5.22 9.98 -9.87
N VAL A 147 -4.92 9.19 -8.84
CA VAL A 147 -4.59 9.67 -7.50
C VAL A 147 -3.26 9.06 -7.07
N HIS A 148 -2.37 9.84 -6.46
CA HIS A 148 -1.15 9.30 -5.86
C HIS A 148 -1.47 8.48 -4.61
N ALA A 149 -0.72 7.41 -4.37
CA ALA A 149 -0.91 6.56 -3.20
C ALA A 149 -0.75 7.33 -1.87
N ASP A 150 0.10 8.38 -1.86
CA ASP A 150 0.25 9.28 -0.71
C ASP A 150 -1.05 10.03 -0.35
N ASP A 151 -1.88 10.31 -1.35
CA ASP A 151 -3.10 11.13 -1.21
C ASP A 151 -4.38 10.29 -1.16
N PHE A 152 -4.26 8.96 -1.34
CA PHE A 152 -5.42 8.10 -1.49
C PHE A 152 -6.15 7.84 -0.17
N ILE A 153 -5.42 7.64 0.93
CA ILE A 153 -6.00 7.42 2.26
C ILE A 153 -6.11 8.77 2.95
N ARG A 154 -7.33 9.15 3.36
CA ARG A 154 -7.62 10.39 4.10
C ARG A 154 -7.59 10.19 5.60
N GLY A 155 -8.10 9.07 6.06
CA GLY A 155 -8.26 8.76 7.47
C GLY A 155 -8.47 7.27 7.69
N GLU A 156 -8.78 6.90 8.92
CA GLU A 156 -9.07 5.52 9.29
C GLU A 156 -10.33 5.03 8.56
N LEU A 157 -10.16 3.98 7.75
CA LEU A 157 -11.19 3.41 6.89
C LEU A 157 -11.79 4.42 5.89
N GLU A 158 -11.08 5.49 5.57
CA GLU A 158 -11.52 6.56 4.68
C GLU A 158 -10.50 6.79 3.55
N THR A 159 -11.00 6.84 2.32
CA THR A 159 -10.20 7.13 1.12
C THR A 159 -10.81 8.28 0.31
N VAL A 160 -10.03 8.79 -0.67
CA VAL A 160 -10.54 9.83 -1.61
C VAL A 160 -11.45 9.26 -2.69
N ARG A 161 -11.64 7.94 -2.73
CA ARG A 161 -12.49 7.26 -3.70
C ARG A 161 -13.96 7.57 -3.41
N GLU A 162 -14.69 8.03 -4.42
CA GLU A 162 -16.14 8.15 -4.31
C GLU A 162 -16.80 6.75 -4.26
N PRO A 163 -17.98 6.61 -3.67
CA PRO A 163 -18.66 5.31 -3.52
C PRO A 163 -18.83 4.56 -4.85
N ASP A 164 -19.10 5.27 -5.95
CA ASP A 164 -19.31 4.73 -7.30
C ASP A 164 -18.06 4.78 -8.20
N GLU A 165 -16.88 5.03 -7.63
CA GLU A 165 -15.61 4.88 -8.34
C GLU A 165 -14.98 3.51 -8.04
N LEU A 166 -14.50 2.84 -9.07
CA LEU A 166 -13.77 1.58 -8.97
C LEU A 166 -12.27 1.83 -9.14
N LEU A 167 -11.46 1.40 -8.17
CA LEU A 167 -10.01 1.31 -8.35
C LEU A 167 -9.72 0.15 -9.32
N THR A 168 -9.09 0.44 -10.44
CA THR A 168 -8.85 -0.52 -11.53
C THR A 168 -7.39 -0.93 -11.65
N THR A 169 -6.45 0.02 -11.49
CA THR A 169 -5.02 -0.22 -11.72
C THR A 169 -4.17 0.54 -10.71
N ILE A 170 -3.08 -0.07 -10.29
CA ILE A 170 -1.99 0.52 -9.51
C ILE A 170 -0.76 0.54 -10.41
N THR A 171 -0.17 1.70 -10.67
CA THR A 171 1.00 1.87 -11.54
C THR A 171 2.11 2.58 -10.79
N PHE A 172 3.34 2.10 -10.90
CA PHE A 172 4.51 2.76 -10.33
C PHE A 172 5.74 2.56 -11.21
N PRO A 173 6.70 3.53 -11.18
CA PRO A 173 7.95 3.40 -11.92
C PRO A 173 8.70 2.14 -11.48
N ARG A 174 9.34 1.45 -12.42
CA ARG A 174 10.26 0.37 -12.07
C ARG A 174 11.41 0.96 -11.24
N PRO A 175 11.65 0.46 -10.01
CA PRO A 175 12.73 0.97 -9.17
C PRO A 175 14.09 0.76 -9.82
N THR A 176 14.96 1.76 -9.72
CA THR A 176 16.34 1.73 -10.22
C THR A 176 17.38 1.55 -9.11
N GLY A 177 16.93 1.42 -7.88
CA GLY A 177 17.76 1.21 -6.70
C GLY A 177 17.05 0.41 -5.63
N PRO A 178 17.61 0.35 -4.42
CA PRO A 178 17.06 -0.45 -3.33
C PRO A 178 15.63 -0.08 -2.95
N VAL A 179 14.81 -1.11 -2.77
CA VAL A 179 13.48 -1.04 -2.17
C VAL A 179 13.52 -1.87 -0.90
N THR A 180 13.31 -1.25 0.25
CA THR A 180 13.30 -1.92 1.53
C THR A 180 11.97 -1.73 2.26
N TYR A 181 11.57 -2.74 3.00
CA TYR A 181 10.35 -2.71 3.80
C TYR A 181 10.55 -3.54 5.06
N ARG A 182 10.29 -2.94 6.20
CA ARG A 182 10.31 -3.64 7.48
C ARG A 182 9.09 -3.28 8.31
N ARG A 183 8.66 -4.23 9.11
CA ARG A 183 7.57 -4.03 10.06
C ARG A 183 7.88 -4.67 11.39
N PHE A 184 7.31 -4.12 12.43
CA PHE A 184 7.17 -4.78 13.71
C PHE A 184 5.72 -5.23 13.88
N LYS A 185 5.52 -6.51 14.10
CA LYS A 185 4.20 -7.13 14.21
C LYS A 185 4.07 -7.83 15.55
N HIS A 186 3.07 -7.41 16.34
CA HIS A 186 2.61 -8.15 17.50
C HIS A 186 1.16 -8.58 17.23
N GLY A 187 0.93 -9.89 17.12
CA GLY A 187 -0.38 -10.41 16.72
C GLY A 187 -0.58 -10.42 15.20
N GLU A 188 -1.76 -10.03 14.73
CA GLU A 188 -2.16 -10.18 13.32
C GLU A 188 -1.75 -9.00 12.43
N ARG A 189 -1.68 -7.78 12.98
CA ARG A 189 -1.40 -6.54 12.25
C ARG A 189 -0.12 -5.88 12.75
N PRO A 190 0.61 -5.14 11.91
CA PRO A 190 1.79 -4.41 12.35
C PRO A 190 1.44 -3.28 13.32
N SER A 191 2.31 -3.09 14.31
CA SER A 191 2.30 -1.90 15.17
C SER A 191 2.93 -0.71 14.46
N VAL A 192 3.95 -0.98 13.65
CA VAL A 192 4.70 -0.01 12.84
C VAL A 192 5.21 -0.71 11.60
N ASN A 193 5.21 -0.01 10.48
CA ASN A 193 5.92 -0.42 9.29
C ASN A 193 6.66 0.77 8.65
N VAL A 194 7.77 0.51 7.98
CA VAL A 194 8.60 1.50 7.31
C VAL A 194 8.99 0.98 5.94
N ALA A 195 8.72 1.76 4.91
CA ALA A 195 9.15 1.54 3.54
C ALA A 195 10.16 2.62 3.12
N MET A 196 11.18 2.23 2.38
CA MET A 196 12.15 3.15 1.82
C MET A 196 12.54 2.69 0.42
N VAL A 197 12.55 3.67 -0.49
CA VAL A 197 13.01 3.51 -1.87
C VAL A 197 13.99 4.64 -2.15
N TRP A 198 15.14 4.34 -2.70
CA TRP A 198 16.00 5.37 -3.25
C TRP A 198 16.49 5.00 -4.65
N SER A 199 16.84 6.03 -5.44
CA SER A 199 17.49 5.88 -6.73
C SER A 199 18.95 6.28 -6.60
N LEU A 200 19.81 5.60 -7.35
CA LEU A 200 21.25 5.89 -7.38
C LEU A 200 21.60 6.59 -8.70
N GLY A 201 22.58 7.47 -8.63
CA GLY A 201 23.21 8.05 -9.81
C GLY A 201 24.00 7.03 -10.61
N VAL A 202 24.51 7.44 -11.76
CA VAL A 202 25.30 6.59 -12.65
C VAL A 202 26.60 6.08 -12.01
N ASP A 203 27.05 6.71 -10.94
CA ASP A 203 28.20 6.31 -10.13
C ASP A 203 27.89 5.12 -9.18
N GLY A 204 26.60 4.73 -9.08
CA GLY A 204 26.14 3.68 -8.16
C GLY A 204 26.31 4.01 -6.67
N ARG A 205 26.67 5.27 -6.32
CA ARG A 205 27.06 5.66 -4.95
C ARG A 205 26.31 6.86 -4.43
N THR A 206 25.88 7.77 -5.29
CA THR A 206 25.18 9.00 -4.92
C THR A 206 23.67 8.76 -5.01
N ILE A 207 22.94 9.08 -3.95
CA ILE A 207 21.48 9.00 -3.92
C ILE A 207 20.92 10.20 -4.67
N THR A 208 20.21 9.96 -5.77
CA THR A 208 19.57 11.00 -6.59
C THR A 208 18.16 11.35 -6.12
N SER A 209 17.47 10.40 -5.52
CA SER A 209 16.17 10.61 -4.89
C SER A 209 15.92 9.56 -3.81
N ALA A 210 15.14 9.92 -2.81
CA ALA A 210 14.69 9.01 -1.76
C ALA A 210 13.23 9.26 -1.41
N ARG A 211 12.50 8.18 -1.12
CA ARG A 211 11.15 8.23 -0.57
C ARG A 211 11.10 7.32 0.66
N VAL A 212 10.65 7.87 1.77
CA VAL A 212 10.54 7.15 3.05
C VAL A 212 9.14 7.34 3.60
N ARG A 213 8.47 6.22 3.90
CA ARG A 213 7.11 6.22 4.45
C ARG A 213 7.08 5.40 5.72
N VAL A 214 6.40 5.94 6.72
CA VAL A 214 6.08 5.23 7.97
C VAL A 214 4.58 5.05 8.06
N GLY A 215 4.14 3.81 8.26
CA GLY A 215 2.73 3.45 8.38
C GLY A 215 2.43 2.70 9.67
N ALA A 216 1.15 2.43 9.89
CA ALA A 216 0.62 1.81 11.10
C ALA A 216 0.81 2.63 12.39
N LEU A 217 1.22 3.89 12.27
CA LEU A 217 1.34 4.82 13.41
C LEU A 217 0.08 5.65 13.61
N GLY A 218 -0.35 6.33 12.56
CA GLY A 218 -1.53 7.16 12.50
C GLY A 218 -2.56 6.58 11.53
N SER A 219 -3.46 7.42 11.08
CA SER A 219 -4.55 7.03 10.18
C SER A 219 -4.11 6.66 8.76
N ARG A 220 -2.92 7.10 8.34
CA ARG A 220 -2.36 6.90 6.99
C ARG A 220 -0.84 6.81 7.01
N PRO A 221 -0.20 6.29 5.94
CA PRO A 221 1.25 6.39 5.78
C PRO A 221 1.72 7.85 5.75
N GLN A 222 2.83 8.13 6.45
CA GLN A 222 3.39 9.46 6.60
C GLN A 222 4.76 9.56 5.95
N PRO A 223 5.05 10.60 5.14
CA PRO A 223 6.37 10.84 4.58
C PRO A 223 7.35 11.36 5.64
N LEU A 224 8.59 10.90 5.60
CA LEU A 224 9.69 11.48 6.38
C LEU A 224 10.49 12.48 5.52
N LYS A 225 9.89 13.62 5.19
CA LYS A 225 10.45 14.62 4.28
C LYS A 225 11.84 15.07 4.66
N VAL A 226 12.08 15.36 5.93
CA VAL A 226 13.39 15.78 6.45
C VAL A 226 14.46 14.72 6.16
N VAL A 227 14.12 13.44 6.27
CA VAL A 227 15.02 12.33 5.93
C VAL A 227 15.22 12.22 4.42
N GLU A 228 14.16 12.33 3.63
CA GLU A 228 14.22 12.28 2.16
C GLU A 228 15.15 13.35 1.61
N ASP A 229 14.97 14.60 2.07
CA ASP A 229 15.78 15.76 1.65
C ASP A 229 17.24 15.61 2.07
N ALA A 230 17.50 15.09 3.27
CA ALA A 230 18.85 14.85 3.76
C ALA A 230 19.58 13.73 3.02
N LEU A 231 18.87 12.83 2.37
CA LEU A 231 19.44 11.74 1.59
C LEU A 231 19.81 12.18 0.18
N GLN A 232 19.11 13.14 -0.39
CA GLN A 232 19.33 13.58 -1.76
C GLN A 232 20.74 14.19 -1.93
N GLY A 233 21.47 13.74 -2.94
CA GLY A 233 22.85 14.15 -3.22
C GLY A 233 23.90 13.55 -2.29
N ARG A 234 23.51 12.73 -1.31
CA ARG A 234 24.42 12.13 -0.34
C ARG A 234 25.01 10.81 -0.84
N SER A 235 26.24 10.54 -0.42
CA SER A 235 26.86 9.23 -0.65
C SER A 235 26.19 8.16 0.21
N VAL A 236 25.98 6.97 -0.36
CA VAL A 236 25.45 5.79 0.36
C VAL A 236 26.23 5.49 1.65
N ALA A 237 27.55 5.73 1.67
CA ALA A 237 28.39 5.49 2.84
C ALA A 237 28.05 6.41 4.04
N GLU A 238 27.51 7.61 3.79
CA GLU A 238 27.22 8.61 4.82
C GLU A 238 25.78 8.59 5.32
N VAL A 239 24.90 7.82 4.67
CA VAL A 239 23.45 7.82 4.93
C VAL A 239 23.12 7.50 6.37
N ARG A 240 23.74 6.45 6.90
CA ARG A 240 23.40 5.95 8.24
C ARG A 240 23.69 6.98 9.34
N SER A 241 24.85 7.64 9.27
CA SER A 241 25.21 8.68 10.25
C SER A 241 24.32 9.92 10.10
N ALA A 242 24.01 10.33 8.88
CA ALA A 242 23.13 11.46 8.62
C ALA A 242 21.74 11.25 9.18
N ILE A 243 21.13 10.08 8.92
CA ILE A 243 19.80 9.76 9.44
C ILE A 243 19.81 9.66 10.96
N ALA A 244 20.82 9.03 11.57
CA ALA A 244 20.88 8.87 13.02
C ALA A 244 20.81 10.21 13.78
N VAL A 245 21.38 11.27 13.20
CA VAL A 245 21.34 12.63 13.78
C VAL A 245 19.96 13.26 13.68
N LEU A 246 19.25 13.04 12.55
CA LEU A 246 17.95 13.66 12.28
C LEU A 246 16.77 12.92 12.96
N LEU A 247 17.01 11.65 13.31
CA LEU A 247 15.96 10.73 13.70
C LEU A 247 15.08 11.22 14.86
N PRO A 248 15.63 11.73 16.00
CA PRO A 248 14.82 12.14 17.14
C PRO A 248 13.79 13.20 16.76
N ALA A 249 14.23 14.31 16.16
CA ALA A 249 13.34 15.40 15.77
C ALA A 249 12.30 14.97 14.72
N THR A 250 12.71 14.14 13.74
CA THR A 250 11.82 13.67 12.69
C THR A 250 10.71 12.75 13.24
N LEU A 251 11.03 11.92 14.24
CA LEU A 251 10.05 11.01 14.84
C LEU A 251 9.04 11.74 15.73
N ASP A 252 9.44 12.86 16.34
CA ASP A 252 8.56 13.68 17.17
C ASP A 252 7.45 14.36 16.36
N GLU A 253 7.68 14.62 15.06
CA GLU A 253 6.71 15.22 14.14
C GLU A 253 5.64 14.24 13.65
N LEU A 254 5.85 12.93 13.84
CA LEU A 254 4.89 11.91 13.37
C LEU A 254 3.61 11.92 14.20
N GLU A 255 2.48 11.90 13.48
CA GLU A 255 1.17 11.61 14.07
C GLU A 255 1.13 10.15 14.50
N VAL A 256 0.87 9.91 15.78
CA VAL A 256 0.83 8.55 16.34
C VAL A 256 -0.44 8.35 17.15
N ASN A 257 -1.24 7.38 16.74
CA ASN A 257 -2.41 6.92 17.50
C ASN A 257 -1.99 5.85 18.51
N GLU A 258 -2.33 6.06 19.78
CA GLU A 258 -2.21 5.02 20.79
C GLU A 258 -3.33 3.99 20.63
N ASP A 259 -2.98 2.73 20.65
CA ASP A 259 -3.92 1.64 20.49
C ASP A 259 -3.40 0.35 21.15
N ARG A 260 -4.13 -0.76 20.94
CA ARG A 260 -3.74 -2.08 21.45
C ARG A 260 -2.37 -2.60 20.96
N TYR A 261 -1.77 -1.96 19.95
CA TYR A 261 -0.49 -2.34 19.36
C TYR A 261 0.69 -1.54 19.92
N GLY A 262 0.43 -0.54 20.78
CA GLY A 262 1.44 0.21 21.52
C GLY A 262 1.08 1.68 21.79
N GLY A 263 1.73 2.26 22.79
CA GLY A 263 1.70 3.69 23.05
C GLY A 263 2.57 4.49 22.09
N ALA A 264 2.40 5.80 22.04
CA ALA A 264 3.05 6.70 21.08
C ALA A 264 4.58 6.62 21.12
N ASP A 265 5.19 6.71 22.29
CA ASP A 265 6.65 6.68 22.45
C ASP A 265 7.26 5.34 21.98
N TYR A 266 6.57 4.25 22.31
CA TYR A 266 6.99 2.91 21.85
C TYR A 266 6.95 2.78 20.34
N LYS A 267 5.87 3.25 19.70
CA LYS A 267 5.73 3.21 18.25
C LYS A 267 6.75 4.10 17.55
N ARG A 268 7.02 5.32 18.06
CA ARG A 268 8.09 6.19 17.55
C ARG A 268 9.45 5.51 17.65
N HIS A 269 9.76 4.93 18.81
CA HIS A 269 11.02 4.18 18.98
C HIS A 269 11.14 3.05 17.95
N LEU A 270 10.10 2.26 17.73
CA LEU A 270 10.09 1.19 16.74
C LEU A 270 10.28 1.72 15.31
N ALA A 271 9.64 2.85 14.96
CA ALA A 271 9.82 3.48 13.65
C ALA A 271 11.29 3.83 13.41
N GLY A 272 11.97 4.41 14.38
CA GLY A 272 13.39 4.70 14.32
C GLY A 272 14.27 3.46 14.14
N VAL A 273 14.01 2.41 14.92
CA VAL A 273 14.75 1.13 14.80
C VAL A 273 14.53 0.51 13.41
N LEU A 274 13.30 0.49 12.91
CA LEU A 274 12.98 -0.09 11.61
C LEU A 274 13.59 0.73 10.46
N LEU A 275 13.57 2.06 10.56
CA LEU A 275 14.21 2.94 9.58
C LEU A 275 15.71 2.67 9.48
N LEU A 276 16.44 2.63 10.59
CA LEU A 276 17.87 2.33 10.59
C LEU A 276 18.18 0.94 9.99
N ARG A 277 17.34 -0.06 10.27
CA ARG A 277 17.49 -1.40 9.68
C ARG A 277 17.20 -1.41 8.17
N ASN A 278 16.24 -0.60 7.68
CA ASN A 278 16.01 -0.41 6.26
C ASN A 278 17.21 0.24 5.57
N VAL A 279 17.81 1.25 6.23
CA VAL A 279 19.02 1.90 5.74
C VAL A 279 20.17 0.90 5.63
N ASP A 280 20.43 0.10 6.67
CA ASP A 280 21.50 -0.90 6.66
C ASP A 280 21.31 -1.92 5.52
N GLU A 281 20.06 -2.37 5.29
CA GLU A 281 19.72 -3.26 4.19
C GLU A 281 19.92 -2.63 2.82
N ALA A 282 19.50 -1.37 2.65
CA ALA A 282 19.64 -0.65 1.40
C ALA A 282 21.11 -0.33 1.07
N ILE A 283 21.96 -0.01 2.06
CA ILE A 283 23.41 0.14 1.90
C ILE A 283 24.02 -1.16 1.36
N VAL A 284 23.67 -2.30 1.97
CA VAL A 284 24.15 -3.62 1.52
C VAL A 284 23.70 -3.93 0.10
N ALA A 285 22.46 -3.61 -0.23
CA ALA A 285 21.92 -3.81 -1.58
C ALA A 285 22.61 -2.92 -2.62
N SER A 286 22.92 -1.66 -2.28
CA SER A 286 23.65 -0.73 -3.15
C SER A 286 25.10 -1.13 -3.41
N GLY A 287 25.75 -1.82 -2.49
CA GLY A 287 27.15 -2.30 -2.65
C GLY A 287 27.28 -3.60 -3.45
N LYS A 288 26.17 -4.20 -3.85
CA LYS A 288 26.12 -5.44 -4.65
C LYS A 288 25.79 -5.18 -6.12
N ALA A 289 25.48 -3.94 -6.49
CA ALA A 289 25.15 -3.53 -7.86
C ALA A 289 26.39 -3.16 -8.68
#